data_2110d8f5f8be51f7e6a7e15d4b2ca872
#
_entry.id   2110d8f5f8be51f7e6a7e15d4b2ca872
#
_cell.length_a   1.000
_cell.length_b   1.000
_cell.length_c   1.000
_cell.angle_alpha   90.00
_cell.angle_beta   90.00
_cell.angle_gamma   90.00
#
_symmetry.space_group_name_H-M   'P 1'
#
loop_
_entity.id
_entity.type
_entity.pdbx_description
1 polymer ?
#
loop_
_entity_poly.entity_id
_entity_poly.type
_entity_poly.pdbx_seq_one_letter_code
_entity_poly.pdbx_strand_id
1 'polypeptide(L)'
;VDAIQRNWKQIFVSPLPDSVHLLGIFYFIKMAKEIQLTQGKVAIVDDEDYEYLNQWKWYANEWKRGKHYAVRNVRKNKKYIGYESMHRLLSNNNDKKLVTDHINGNTLDNRKSNLRICSISENCKNRIVQKNNKTGFKGVRYIKDSNKYRAEIFNNGRHYSLGFFIDPIDAAKAYNAAALKYHGEFANLNKID
;
A
#
# COMPACT_ATOMS: atom_id res chain seq x y z
N VAL A 1 -19.22 -10.96 26.65
CA VAL A 1 -18.86 -11.27 25.24
C VAL A 1 -20.06 -10.90 24.41
N ASP A 2 -20.24 -9.63 24.16
CA ASP A 2 -21.40 -9.12 23.44
C ASP A 2 -21.04 -8.91 21.96
N ALA A 3 -21.80 -9.64 21.14
CA ALA A 3 -21.74 -9.56 19.71
C ALA A 3 -22.25 -8.16 19.27
N ILE A 4 -21.34 -7.34 18.76
CA ILE A 4 -21.70 -6.08 18.12
C ILE A 4 -22.46 -6.41 16.85
N GLN A 5 -23.76 -6.14 16.83
CA GLN A 5 -24.60 -6.23 15.64
C GLN A 5 -24.05 -5.32 14.53
N ARG A 6 -23.60 -5.95 13.45
CA ARG A 6 -23.07 -5.27 12.27
C ARG A 6 -24.23 -4.83 11.39
N ASN A 7 -24.38 -3.54 11.21
CA ASN A 7 -25.42 -2.94 10.37
C ASN A 7 -24.93 -2.97 8.89
N TRP A 8 -25.42 -3.94 8.13
CA TRP A 8 -25.08 -4.12 6.72
C TRP A 8 -26.17 -3.49 5.85
N LYS A 9 -25.82 -2.50 5.04
CA LYS A 9 -26.73 -2.02 3.97
C LYS A 9 -26.59 -2.92 2.74
N GLN A 10 -27.65 -3.59 2.39
CA GLN A 10 -27.79 -4.42 1.21
C GLN A 10 -28.05 -3.52 -0.01
N ILE A 11 -27.20 -3.56 -1.00
CA ILE A 11 -27.41 -2.88 -2.29
C ILE A 11 -27.94 -3.91 -3.27
N PHE A 12 -29.22 -3.80 -3.61
CA PHE A 12 -29.83 -4.56 -4.70
C PHE A 12 -29.44 -3.92 -6.03
N VAL A 13 -28.74 -4.65 -6.87
CA VAL A 13 -28.53 -4.32 -8.27
C VAL A 13 -29.52 -5.18 -9.07
N SER A 14 -30.56 -4.54 -9.62
CA SER A 14 -31.58 -5.05 -10.57
C SER A 14 -31.97 -6.55 -10.51
N PRO A 15 -33.24 -6.93 -10.76
CA PRO A 15 -33.68 -8.30 -10.63
C PRO A 15 -33.04 -9.21 -11.68
N LEU A 16 -32.37 -10.26 -11.21
CA LEU A 16 -31.90 -11.36 -12.02
C LEU A 16 -33.03 -12.31 -12.40
N PRO A 17 -33.00 -13.00 -13.55
CA PRO A 17 -34.07 -13.89 -13.99
C PRO A 17 -34.25 -15.13 -13.10
N ASP A 18 -35.48 -15.60 -13.00
CA ASP A 18 -36.05 -16.55 -12.02
C ASP A 18 -35.52 -18.00 -12.04
N SER A 19 -34.35 -18.29 -12.57
CA SER A 19 -33.91 -19.68 -12.75
C SER A 19 -32.50 -20.04 -12.25
N VAL A 20 -31.95 -19.26 -11.31
CA VAL A 20 -30.66 -19.60 -10.72
C VAL A 20 -30.82 -19.76 -9.22
N HIS A 21 -30.76 -21.01 -8.73
CA HIS A 21 -30.49 -21.29 -7.31
C HIS A 21 -29.12 -20.72 -6.95
N LEU A 22 -29.11 -19.47 -6.50
CA LEU A 22 -27.92 -18.77 -6.04
C LEU A 22 -27.66 -19.16 -4.59
N LEU A 23 -26.61 -19.95 -4.39
CA LEU A 23 -25.78 -19.81 -3.19
C LEU A 23 -25.41 -18.31 -3.10
N GLY A 24 -26.02 -17.61 -2.14
CA GLY A 24 -25.92 -16.16 -2.03
C GLY A 24 -24.46 -15.72 -1.85
N ILE A 25 -23.84 -15.29 -2.93
CA ILE A 25 -22.57 -14.56 -2.88
C ILE A 25 -22.92 -13.14 -2.46
N PHE A 26 -22.92 -12.89 -1.16
CA PHE A 26 -22.99 -11.53 -0.64
C PHE A 26 -21.64 -10.83 -0.93
N TYR A 27 -21.61 -10.00 -1.96
CA TYR A 27 -20.54 -9.02 -2.13
C TYR A 27 -20.66 -7.97 -1.02
N PHE A 28 -19.91 -8.14 0.05
CA PHE A 28 -19.75 -7.10 1.04
C PHE A 28 -18.86 -6.00 0.47
N ILE A 29 -19.48 -4.91 0.00
CA ILE A 29 -18.74 -3.70 -0.29
C ILE A 29 -18.21 -3.18 1.06
N LYS A 30 -16.93 -3.34 1.29
CA LYS A 30 -16.28 -2.83 2.48
C LYS A 30 -16.25 -1.30 2.37
N MET A 31 -17.13 -0.64 3.12
CA MET A 31 -17.20 0.82 3.16
C MET A 31 -15.92 1.36 3.81
N ALA A 32 -15.38 2.44 3.24
CA ALA A 32 -14.26 3.16 3.83
C ALA A 32 -14.76 4.43 4.51
N LYS A 33 -14.16 4.78 5.65
CA LYS A 33 -14.38 6.03 6.36
C LYS A 33 -13.11 6.86 6.46
N GLU A 34 -13.28 8.14 6.68
CA GLU A 34 -12.19 9.10 6.76
C GLU A 34 -12.02 9.61 8.19
N ILE A 35 -10.78 9.58 8.68
CA ILE A 35 -10.39 10.18 9.97
C ILE A 35 -9.57 11.42 9.66
N GLN A 36 -10.04 12.57 10.13
CA GLN A 36 -9.37 13.86 9.97
C GLN A 36 -8.06 13.89 10.76
N LEU A 37 -7.01 14.32 10.09
CA LEU A 37 -5.68 14.51 10.68
C LEU A 37 -5.35 16.00 10.72
N THR A 38 -4.19 16.33 11.30
CA THR A 38 -3.64 17.70 11.19
C THR A 38 -3.21 18.00 9.76
N GLN A 39 -2.97 19.27 9.43
CA GLN A 39 -2.50 19.76 8.13
C GLN A 39 -3.47 19.48 6.97
N GLY A 40 -4.77 19.41 7.24
CA GLY A 40 -5.79 19.14 6.22
C GLY A 40 -5.68 17.76 5.56
N LYS A 41 -4.99 16.81 6.21
CA LYS A 41 -4.86 15.44 5.69
C LYS A 41 -5.91 14.53 6.29
N VAL A 42 -6.15 13.42 5.60
CA VAL A 42 -7.17 12.43 5.94
C VAL A 42 -6.56 11.03 5.89
N ALA A 43 -6.84 10.22 6.90
CA ALA A 43 -6.55 8.80 6.89
C ALA A 43 -7.80 8.03 6.48
N ILE A 44 -7.65 7.08 5.55
CA ILE A 44 -8.72 6.19 5.10
C ILE A 44 -8.63 4.89 5.89
N VAL A 45 -9.75 4.44 6.45
CA VAL A 45 -9.85 3.22 7.25
C VAL A 45 -11.07 2.40 6.85
N ASP A 46 -11.11 1.15 7.21
CA ASP A 46 -12.32 0.34 7.08
C ASP A 46 -13.40 0.83 8.06
N ASP A 47 -14.66 0.77 7.65
CA ASP A 47 -15.80 1.20 8.46
C ASP A 47 -15.83 0.52 9.84
N GLU A 48 -15.50 -0.76 9.89
CA GLU A 48 -15.44 -1.55 11.11
C GLU A 48 -14.40 -1.07 12.14
N ASP A 49 -13.35 -0.39 11.69
CA ASP A 49 -12.27 0.11 12.56
C ASP A 49 -12.47 1.58 12.97
N TYR A 50 -13.43 2.27 12.32
CA TYR A 50 -13.59 3.71 12.48
C TYR A 50 -13.91 4.12 13.93
N GLU A 51 -14.91 3.50 14.55
CA GLU A 51 -15.32 3.85 15.92
C GLU A 51 -14.18 3.60 16.93
N TYR A 52 -13.45 2.50 16.75
CA TYR A 52 -12.29 2.20 17.58
C TYR A 52 -11.16 3.23 17.41
N LEU A 53 -10.88 3.66 16.19
CA LEU A 53 -9.80 4.62 15.93
C LEU A 53 -10.21 6.06 16.27
N ASN A 54 -11.47 6.42 16.08
CA ASN A 54 -11.97 7.78 16.25
C ASN A 54 -12.04 8.23 17.73
N GLN A 55 -11.86 7.32 18.68
CA GLN A 55 -11.74 7.68 20.09
C GLN A 55 -10.45 8.43 20.42
N TRP A 56 -9.46 8.49 19.51
CA TRP A 56 -8.20 9.19 19.70
C TRP A 56 -8.00 10.31 18.68
N LYS A 57 -7.26 11.32 19.09
CA LYS A 57 -6.80 12.39 18.20
C LYS A 57 -5.57 11.91 17.43
N TRP A 58 -5.70 11.82 16.11
CA TRP A 58 -4.63 11.50 15.19
C TRP A 58 -4.06 12.76 14.55
N TYR A 59 -2.78 12.70 14.17
CA TYR A 59 -2.12 13.77 13.43
C TYR A 59 -1.27 13.19 12.28
N ALA A 60 -1.07 14.01 11.25
CA ALA A 60 -0.20 13.66 10.14
C ALA A 60 1.26 13.93 10.55
N ASN A 61 2.06 12.88 10.57
CA ASN A 61 3.50 12.98 10.80
C ASN A 61 4.26 12.75 9.51
N GLU A 62 5.04 13.73 9.07
CA GLU A 62 5.90 13.59 7.90
C GLU A 62 7.18 12.85 8.29
N TRP A 63 7.34 11.62 7.77
CA TRP A 63 8.51 10.81 8.08
C TRP A 63 9.68 11.10 7.16
N LYS A 64 9.45 11.10 5.84
CA LYS A 64 10.47 11.40 4.83
C LYS A 64 9.84 11.92 3.53
N ARG A 65 10.36 13.01 2.98
CA ARG A 65 10.11 13.47 1.61
C ARG A 65 8.63 13.55 1.21
N GLY A 66 7.79 14.14 2.06
CA GLY A 66 6.36 14.33 1.79
C GLY A 66 5.49 13.09 2.04
N LYS A 67 6.03 11.99 2.60
CA LYS A 67 5.22 10.86 3.06
C LYS A 67 4.72 11.13 4.47
N HIS A 68 3.40 11.14 4.61
CA HIS A 68 2.74 11.37 5.89
C HIS A 68 2.12 10.07 6.40
N TYR A 69 2.24 9.85 7.70
CA TYR A 69 1.59 8.72 8.38
C TYR A 69 0.63 9.25 9.44
N ALA A 70 -0.50 8.58 9.62
CA ALA A 70 -1.39 8.84 10.73
C ALA A 70 -0.78 8.28 12.02
N VAL A 71 -0.51 9.15 12.99
CA VAL A 71 0.08 8.77 14.28
C VAL A 71 -0.65 9.43 15.44
N ARG A 72 -0.57 8.84 16.63
CA ARG A 72 -1.08 9.42 17.87
C ARG A 72 -0.02 9.40 18.96
N ASN A 73 -0.10 10.35 19.89
CA ASN A 73 0.72 10.32 21.10
C ASN A 73 0.17 9.30 22.08
N VAL A 74 1.07 8.47 22.63
CA VAL A 74 0.74 7.54 23.70
C VAL A 74 1.20 8.13 25.03
N ARG A 75 0.30 8.12 26.02
CA ARG A 75 0.59 8.63 27.37
C ARG A 75 0.25 7.55 28.41
N LYS A 76 1.09 7.45 29.43
CA LYS A 76 0.85 6.62 30.63
C LYS A 76 0.95 7.54 31.85
N ASN A 77 -0.06 7.53 32.70
CA ASN A 77 -0.14 8.42 33.87
C ASN A 77 0.11 9.90 33.50
N LYS A 78 -0.56 10.38 32.46
CA LYS A 78 -0.43 11.73 31.86
C LYS A 78 0.95 12.04 31.27
N LYS A 79 1.97 11.18 31.44
CA LYS A 79 3.31 11.37 30.88
C LYS A 79 3.36 10.81 29.46
N TYR A 80 3.97 11.56 28.52
CA TYR A 80 4.25 11.09 27.17
C TYR A 80 5.27 9.96 27.21
N ILE A 81 4.97 8.85 26.53
CA ILE A 81 5.84 7.67 26.45
C ILE A 81 6.23 7.30 25.01
N GLY A 82 5.67 7.99 24.02
CA GLY A 82 5.98 7.74 22.61
C GLY A 82 4.79 8.02 21.73
N TYR A 83 4.91 7.60 20.49
CA TYR A 83 3.84 7.65 19.50
C TYR A 83 3.51 6.25 18.96
N GLU A 84 2.31 6.10 18.44
CA GLU A 84 1.83 4.89 17.78
C GLU A 84 1.31 5.25 16.40
N SER A 85 1.65 4.45 15.40
CA SER A 85 1.18 4.65 14.05
C SER A 85 -0.04 3.77 13.76
N MET A 86 -1.05 4.35 13.08
CA MET A 86 -2.33 3.71 12.79
C MET A 86 -2.17 2.38 12.05
N HIS A 87 -1.32 2.34 11.01
CA HIS A 87 -1.08 1.11 10.25
C HIS A 87 -0.50 -0.04 11.09
N ARG A 88 0.37 0.26 12.08
CA ARG A 88 0.91 -0.78 12.98
C ARG A 88 -0.12 -1.26 13.98
N LEU A 89 -0.95 -0.35 14.48
CA LEU A 89 -2.06 -0.70 15.37
C LEU A 89 -3.05 -1.63 14.65
N LEU A 90 -3.47 -1.28 13.43
CA LEU A 90 -4.42 -2.06 12.65
C LEU A 90 -3.87 -3.41 12.17
N SER A 91 -2.60 -3.48 11.83
CA SER A 91 -1.95 -4.73 11.41
C SER A 91 -1.56 -5.63 12.58
N ASN A 92 -1.69 -5.14 13.84
CA ASN A 92 -1.22 -5.83 15.05
C ASN A 92 0.23 -6.33 14.95
N ASN A 93 1.08 -5.53 14.27
CA ASN A 93 2.48 -5.89 14.05
C ASN A 93 3.33 -5.56 15.27
N ASN A 94 3.56 -6.55 16.11
CA ASN A 94 4.38 -6.45 17.32
C ASN A 94 5.84 -6.86 17.09
N ASP A 95 6.17 -7.47 15.95
CA ASP A 95 7.55 -7.84 15.63
C ASP A 95 8.35 -6.62 15.14
N LYS A 96 9.43 -6.29 15.87
CA LYS A 96 10.34 -5.19 15.52
C LYS A 96 11.18 -5.46 14.28
N LYS A 97 11.31 -6.72 13.85
CA LYS A 97 12.05 -7.10 12.63
C LYS A 97 11.20 -6.96 11.37
N LEU A 98 9.87 -6.92 11.53
CA LEU A 98 8.92 -6.77 10.44
C LEU A 98 8.40 -5.34 10.37
N VAL A 99 7.98 -4.95 9.19
CA VAL A 99 7.33 -3.67 8.91
C VAL A 99 5.92 -3.88 8.38
N THR A 100 5.06 -2.89 8.59
CA THR A 100 3.76 -2.83 7.92
C THR A 100 3.91 -1.98 6.68
N ASP A 101 3.68 -2.58 5.52
CA ASP A 101 3.74 -1.94 4.20
C ASP A 101 2.34 -1.55 3.72
N HIS A 102 2.26 -0.43 2.98
CA HIS A 102 1.06 -0.01 2.26
C HIS A 102 1.17 -0.47 0.81
N ILE A 103 0.36 -1.44 0.41
CA ILE A 103 0.44 -2.12 -0.89
C ILE A 103 0.38 -1.12 -2.05
N ASN A 104 -0.54 -0.16 -1.99
CA ASN A 104 -0.70 0.88 -3.02
C ASN A 104 0.28 2.07 -2.89
N GLY A 105 1.16 2.06 -1.86
CA GLY A 105 2.12 3.13 -1.58
C GLY A 105 1.52 4.40 -0.96
N ASN A 106 0.19 4.50 -0.79
CA ASN A 106 -0.46 5.60 -0.06
C ASN A 106 -0.42 5.32 1.45
N THR A 107 0.44 6.02 2.16
CA THR A 107 0.69 5.83 3.60
C THR A 107 -0.44 6.34 4.51
N LEU A 108 -1.47 6.95 3.96
CA LEU A 108 -2.69 7.36 4.65
C LEU A 108 -3.89 6.44 4.37
N ASP A 109 -3.77 5.48 3.47
CA ASP A 109 -4.77 4.45 3.23
C ASP A 109 -4.51 3.24 4.15
N ASN A 110 -5.12 3.28 5.33
CA ASN A 110 -4.92 2.31 6.40
C ASN A 110 -5.98 1.20 6.41
N ARG A 111 -6.68 0.97 5.30
CA ARG A 111 -7.59 -0.18 5.18
C ARG A 111 -6.81 -1.49 5.28
N LYS A 112 -7.35 -2.47 5.98
CA LYS A 112 -6.69 -3.77 6.17
C LYS A 112 -6.31 -4.45 4.86
N SER A 113 -7.14 -4.26 3.82
CA SER A 113 -6.86 -4.76 2.46
C SER A 113 -5.64 -4.14 1.80
N ASN A 114 -5.20 -2.96 2.27
CA ASN A 114 -4.02 -2.24 1.77
C ASN A 114 -2.79 -2.42 2.69
N LEU A 115 -2.93 -3.07 3.83
CA LEU A 115 -1.84 -3.30 4.78
C LEU A 115 -1.35 -4.74 4.72
N ARG A 116 -0.04 -4.92 4.74
CA ARG A 116 0.59 -6.23 4.89
C ARG A 116 1.82 -6.15 5.79
N ILE A 117 2.06 -7.21 6.53
CA ILE A 117 3.28 -7.36 7.35
C ILE A 117 4.33 -8.03 6.46
N CYS A 118 5.52 -7.46 6.41
CA CYS A 118 6.60 -7.97 5.57
C CYS A 118 7.98 -7.63 6.15
N SER A 119 9.01 -8.26 5.62
CA SER A 119 10.40 -7.90 5.90
C SER A 119 10.77 -6.54 5.27
N ILE A 120 11.85 -5.93 5.76
CA ILE A 120 12.39 -4.69 5.16
C ILE A 120 12.79 -4.93 3.70
N SER A 121 13.32 -6.12 3.38
CA SER A 121 13.70 -6.50 2.01
C SER A 121 12.50 -6.52 1.06
N GLU A 122 11.40 -7.14 1.49
CA GLU A 122 10.15 -7.19 0.71
C GLU A 122 9.54 -5.81 0.53
N ASN A 123 9.48 -5.00 1.59
CA ASN A 123 9.01 -3.62 1.50
C ASN A 123 9.85 -2.79 0.51
N CYS A 124 11.16 -3.06 0.40
CA CYS A 124 12.00 -2.39 -0.60
C CYS A 124 11.60 -2.73 -2.04
N LYS A 125 11.04 -3.91 -2.30
CA LYS A 125 10.55 -4.31 -3.63
C LYS A 125 9.32 -3.49 -4.05
N ASN A 126 8.46 -3.09 -3.09
CA ASN A 126 7.27 -2.26 -3.33
C ASN A 126 7.56 -0.76 -3.52
N ARG A 127 8.81 -0.32 -3.52
CA ARG A 127 9.12 1.11 -3.69
C ARG A 127 8.63 1.63 -5.03
N ILE A 128 8.03 2.82 -5.00
CA ILE A 128 7.65 3.58 -6.21
C ILE A 128 8.87 4.13 -6.94
N VAL A 129 8.69 4.54 -8.19
CA VAL A 129 9.69 5.26 -8.98
C VAL A 129 10.19 6.49 -8.21
N GLN A 130 11.50 6.70 -8.16
CA GLN A 130 12.09 7.86 -7.48
C GLN A 130 11.88 9.12 -8.31
N LYS A 131 11.67 10.27 -7.66
CA LYS A 131 11.46 11.57 -8.33
C LYS A 131 12.60 12.02 -9.27
N ASN A 132 13.83 11.54 -9.02
CA ASN A 132 15.00 11.82 -9.85
C ASN A 132 15.18 10.85 -11.02
N ASN A 133 14.28 9.88 -11.18
CA ASN A 133 14.30 8.98 -12.34
C ASN A 133 13.85 9.73 -13.59
N LYS A 134 14.77 9.82 -14.56
CA LYS A 134 14.56 10.59 -15.81
C LYS A 134 13.71 9.86 -16.84
N THR A 135 13.56 8.54 -16.73
CA THR A 135 12.77 7.76 -17.70
C THR A 135 11.31 7.63 -17.30
N GLY A 136 10.95 7.96 -16.06
CA GLY A 136 9.63 7.73 -15.49
C GLY A 136 9.35 6.25 -15.15
N PHE A 137 10.20 5.32 -15.53
CA PHE A 137 10.01 3.88 -15.33
C PHE A 137 10.97 3.31 -14.29
N LYS A 138 10.42 2.53 -13.35
CA LYS A 138 11.20 1.80 -12.35
C LYS A 138 12.09 0.75 -13.04
N GLY A 139 13.36 0.70 -12.61
CA GLY A 139 14.32 -0.26 -13.15
C GLY A 139 14.82 0.03 -14.56
N VAL A 140 14.46 1.20 -15.13
CA VAL A 140 14.89 1.61 -16.47
C VAL A 140 15.77 2.85 -16.38
N ARG A 141 16.90 2.85 -17.07
CA ARG A 141 17.78 4.00 -17.20
C ARG A 141 18.28 4.18 -18.63
N TYR A 142 18.43 5.40 -19.08
CA TYR A 142 19.00 5.75 -20.38
C TYR A 142 20.53 5.68 -20.32
N ILE A 143 21.16 5.03 -21.30
CA ILE A 143 22.63 4.90 -21.46
C ILE A 143 23.03 5.71 -22.68
N LYS A 144 23.68 6.86 -22.43
CA LYS A 144 24.05 7.82 -23.47
C LYS A 144 24.97 7.22 -24.54
N ASP A 145 25.99 6.46 -24.13
CA ASP A 145 27.04 5.93 -25.02
C ASP A 145 26.48 4.96 -26.08
N SER A 146 25.42 4.27 -25.76
CA SER A 146 24.77 3.32 -26.68
C SER A 146 23.45 3.85 -27.27
N ASN A 147 22.97 5.03 -26.83
CA ASN A 147 21.66 5.56 -27.17
C ASN A 147 20.52 4.58 -26.93
N LYS A 148 20.57 3.82 -25.81
CA LYS A 148 19.60 2.79 -25.46
C LYS A 148 19.13 2.90 -24.01
N TYR A 149 18.01 2.26 -23.73
CA TYR A 149 17.47 2.10 -22.38
C TYR A 149 17.89 0.73 -21.83
N ARG A 150 18.55 0.74 -20.67
CA ARG A 150 18.87 -0.50 -19.95
C ARG A 150 17.78 -0.78 -18.92
N ALA A 151 17.21 -1.99 -18.97
CA ALA A 151 16.36 -2.52 -17.92
C ALA A 151 17.19 -3.38 -16.96
N GLU A 152 16.96 -3.20 -15.65
CA GLU A 152 17.62 -3.98 -14.61
C GLU A 152 16.72 -4.13 -13.39
N ILE A 153 16.87 -5.25 -12.68
CA ILE A 153 16.15 -5.52 -11.42
C ILE A 153 17.12 -5.97 -10.34
N PHE A 154 16.87 -5.52 -9.11
CA PHE A 154 17.59 -5.95 -7.92
C PHE A 154 16.78 -7.00 -7.17
N ASN A 155 17.37 -8.17 -6.92
CA ASN A 155 16.76 -9.22 -6.12
C ASN A 155 17.84 -9.99 -5.34
N ASN A 156 17.57 -10.28 -4.06
CA ASN A 156 18.42 -11.06 -3.17
C ASN A 156 19.90 -10.61 -3.19
N GLY A 157 20.13 -9.29 -3.04
CA GLY A 157 21.48 -8.72 -2.99
C GLY A 157 22.19 -8.57 -4.33
N ARG A 158 21.56 -8.93 -5.46
CA ARG A 158 22.18 -8.93 -6.79
C ARG A 158 21.37 -8.10 -7.78
N HIS A 159 22.08 -7.47 -8.73
CA HIS A 159 21.51 -6.81 -9.89
C HIS A 159 21.47 -7.78 -11.07
N TYR A 160 20.33 -7.88 -11.71
CA TYR A 160 20.13 -8.66 -12.93
C TYR A 160 19.87 -7.70 -14.09
N SER A 161 20.71 -7.75 -15.13
CA SER A 161 20.46 -7.05 -16.38
C SER A 161 19.39 -7.78 -17.17
N LEU A 162 18.39 -7.03 -17.63
CA LEU A 162 17.25 -7.56 -18.41
C LEU A 162 17.38 -7.23 -19.89
N GLY A 163 18.42 -6.47 -20.27
CA GLY A 163 18.71 -6.12 -21.66
C GLY A 163 18.79 -4.62 -21.92
N PHE A 164 19.06 -4.31 -23.19
CA PHE A 164 19.11 -2.96 -23.73
C PHE A 164 18.05 -2.81 -24.81
N PHE A 165 17.29 -1.73 -24.77
CA PHE A 165 16.11 -1.48 -25.60
C PHE A 165 16.23 -0.14 -26.29
N ILE A 166 15.66 0.02 -27.46
CA ILE A 166 15.55 1.31 -28.16
C ILE A 166 14.40 2.13 -27.52
N ASP A 167 13.30 1.46 -27.20
CA ASP A 167 12.11 2.06 -26.58
C ASP A 167 12.13 1.88 -25.05
N PRO A 168 11.93 2.95 -24.25
CA PRO A 168 11.80 2.87 -22.81
C PRO A 168 10.58 2.05 -22.36
N ILE A 169 9.52 1.98 -23.15
CA ILE A 169 8.33 1.16 -22.86
C ILE A 169 8.68 -0.32 -22.91
N ASP A 170 9.47 -0.78 -23.88
CA ASP A 170 9.89 -2.18 -23.96
C ASP A 170 10.83 -2.55 -22.81
N ALA A 171 11.71 -1.62 -22.41
CA ALA A 171 12.52 -1.77 -21.21
C ALA A 171 11.65 -1.88 -19.94
N ALA A 172 10.58 -1.10 -19.84
CA ALA A 172 9.64 -1.14 -18.73
C ALA A 172 8.81 -2.44 -18.71
N LYS A 173 8.42 -2.96 -19.88
CA LYS A 173 7.76 -4.29 -20.00
C LYS A 173 8.68 -5.40 -19.51
N ALA A 174 9.96 -5.39 -19.92
CA ALA A 174 10.96 -6.35 -19.46
C ALA A 174 11.15 -6.28 -17.94
N TYR A 175 11.19 -5.07 -17.37
CA TYR A 175 11.20 -4.90 -15.92
C TYR A 175 9.95 -5.47 -15.25
N ASN A 176 8.75 -5.20 -15.76
CA ASN A 176 7.49 -5.68 -15.18
C ASN A 176 7.44 -7.22 -15.17
N ALA A 177 7.84 -7.88 -16.26
CA ALA A 177 7.91 -9.33 -16.32
C ALA A 177 8.89 -9.91 -15.29
N ALA A 178 10.07 -9.30 -15.15
CA ALA A 178 11.05 -9.70 -14.15
C ALA A 178 10.56 -9.42 -12.71
N ALA A 179 9.86 -8.30 -12.48
CA ALA A 179 9.32 -7.94 -11.18
C ALA A 179 8.26 -8.95 -10.74
N LEU A 180 7.37 -9.38 -11.60
CA LEU A 180 6.40 -10.45 -11.29
C LEU A 180 7.12 -11.76 -10.92
N LYS A 181 8.16 -12.13 -11.66
CA LYS A 181 8.93 -13.35 -11.43
C LYS A 181 9.71 -13.33 -10.11
N TYR A 182 10.42 -12.24 -9.81
CA TYR A 182 11.35 -12.16 -8.70
C TYR A 182 10.78 -11.54 -7.43
N HIS A 183 9.78 -10.65 -7.54
CA HIS A 183 9.20 -9.93 -6.41
C HIS A 183 7.80 -10.45 -6.06
N GLY A 184 7.12 -11.18 -6.97
CA GLY A 184 5.79 -11.75 -6.71
C GLY A 184 4.77 -10.68 -6.31
N GLU A 185 4.06 -10.90 -5.22
CA GLU A 185 3.07 -9.99 -4.65
C GLU A 185 3.65 -8.63 -4.20
N PHE A 186 4.97 -8.54 -4.00
CA PHE A 186 5.66 -7.29 -3.67
C PHE A 186 6.10 -6.50 -4.90
N ALA A 187 5.78 -6.97 -6.11
CA ALA A 187 6.13 -6.26 -7.32
C ALA A 187 5.36 -4.95 -7.44
N ASN A 188 6.09 -3.84 -7.58
CA ASN A 188 5.51 -2.55 -7.95
C ASN A 188 5.81 -2.34 -9.44
N LEU A 189 4.79 -2.53 -10.27
CA LEU A 189 4.90 -2.50 -11.72
C LEU A 189 4.89 -1.08 -12.27
N ASN A 190 5.56 -0.88 -13.40
CA ASN A 190 5.40 0.33 -14.21
C ASN A 190 4.01 0.35 -14.83
N LYS A 191 3.36 1.50 -14.79
CA LYS A 191 2.16 1.75 -15.59
C LYS A 191 2.61 1.96 -17.03
N ILE A 192 2.06 1.19 -17.93
CA ILE A 192 2.37 1.21 -19.36
C ILE A 192 1.01 1.38 -20.04
N ASP A 193 0.75 2.57 -20.53
CA ASP A 193 -0.45 2.91 -21.30
C ASP A 193 -0.26 2.49 -22.75
#